data_033e235b656f3bbf7a45e2b790e02595
#
_entry.id   033e235b656f3bbf7a45e2b790e02595
#
_cell.length_a   1.000
_cell.length_b   1.000
_cell.length_c   1.000
_cell.angle_alpha   90.00
_cell.angle_beta   90.00
_cell.angle_gamma   90.00
#
_symmetry.space_group_name_H-M   'P 1'
#
loop_
_entity.id
_entity.type
_entity.pdbx_description
1 polymer ?
#
loop_
_entity_poly.entity_id
_entity_poly.type
_entity_poly.pdbx_seq_one_letter_code
_entity_poly.pdbx_strand_id
1 'polypeptide(L)'
;MAINFKLKIILTTSIITLLIVKDSFASTISGYEIKSLIEKWLEKQGEEANINILESLKYPACESDNIIINDISGNSKLIKINCIGNNPWQFIVRNKVNKPKSKTQNKQLSSFYALKNFKEKGSIIKEKDL
;
A
#
# COMPACT_ATOMS: atom_id res chain seq x y z
N MET A 1 24.60 57.37 23.04
CA MET A 1 24.06 56.16 23.76
C MET A 1 22.86 55.48 23.05
N ALA A 2 22.18 56.14 22.11
CA ALA A 2 20.97 55.61 21.42
C ALA A 2 21.24 54.58 20.28
N ILE A 3 22.43 54.55 19.71
CA ILE A 3 22.80 53.67 18.60
C ILE A 3 22.90 52.21 19.06
N ASN A 4 23.37 51.94 20.27
CA ASN A 4 23.53 50.59 20.78
C ASN A 4 22.19 49.84 21.05
N PHE A 5 21.12 50.59 21.31
CA PHE A 5 19.81 49.98 21.58
C PHE A 5 19.13 49.50 20.29
N LYS A 6 19.18 50.30 19.25
CA LYS A 6 18.63 49.90 17.89
C LYS A 6 19.41 48.73 17.31
N LEU A 7 20.72 48.69 17.46
CA LEU A 7 21.57 47.59 17.00
C LEU A 7 21.26 46.28 17.73
N LYS A 8 21.03 46.32 19.03
CA LYS A 8 20.62 45.14 19.81
C LYS A 8 19.26 44.58 19.39
N ILE A 9 18.28 45.44 19.09
CA ILE A 9 16.95 45.02 18.63
C ILE A 9 17.04 44.33 17.24
N ILE A 10 17.82 44.88 16.32
CA ILE A 10 18.02 44.30 15.00
C ILE A 10 18.70 42.91 15.09
N LEU A 11 19.69 42.78 15.96
CA LEU A 11 20.40 41.52 16.16
C LEU A 11 19.50 40.43 16.78
N THR A 12 18.66 40.80 17.76
CA THR A 12 17.74 39.85 18.41
C THR A 12 16.60 39.42 17.47
N THR A 13 16.06 40.31 16.65
CA THR A 13 15.04 39.96 15.65
C THR A 13 15.59 39.04 14.55
N SER A 14 16.86 39.26 14.13
CA SER A 14 17.50 38.41 13.12
C SER A 14 17.76 36.98 13.64
N ILE A 15 18.08 36.82 14.92
CA ILE A 15 18.29 35.48 15.51
C ILE A 15 16.96 34.73 15.68
N ILE A 16 15.89 35.43 16.04
CA ILE A 16 14.56 34.81 16.19
C ILE A 16 14.00 34.30 14.84
N THR A 17 14.23 35.02 13.75
CA THR A 17 13.79 34.56 12.42
C THR A 17 14.54 33.32 11.90
N LEU A 18 15.80 33.15 12.30
CA LEU A 18 16.58 31.96 11.90
C LEU A 18 16.11 30.66 12.59
N LEU A 19 15.46 30.75 13.76
CA LEU A 19 14.99 29.60 14.51
C LEU A 19 13.64 29.03 14.05
N ILE A 20 12.96 29.69 13.09
CA ILE A 20 11.61 29.29 12.63
C ILE A 20 11.66 28.48 11.31
N VAL A 21 12.82 28.29 10.70
CA VAL A 21 12.96 27.39 9.56
C VAL A 21 12.84 25.97 10.08
N LYS A 22 11.60 25.53 10.26
CA LYS A 22 11.31 24.09 10.37
C LYS A 22 11.63 23.50 9.02
N ASP A 23 12.73 22.79 8.94
CA ASP A 23 13.02 21.94 7.80
C ASP A 23 11.84 20.99 7.64
N SER A 24 10.95 21.32 6.71
CA SER A 24 9.93 20.39 6.22
C SER A 24 10.65 19.33 5.39
N PHE A 25 11.45 18.48 6.06
CA PHE A 25 11.89 17.25 5.44
C PHE A 25 10.62 16.49 5.09
N ALA A 26 10.37 16.34 3.80
CA ALA A 26 9.34 15.43 3.33
C ALA A 26 9.72 14.04 3.85
N SER A 27 9.20 13.68 5.01
CA SER A 27 9.43 12.37 5.60
C SER A 27 8.90 11.33 4.62
N THR A 28 9.61 10.24 4.47
CA THR A 28 9.22 9.13 3.60
C THR A 28 9.24 7.86 4.42
N ILE A 29 8.34 6.94 4.12
CA ILE A 29 8.37 5.58 4.67
C ILE A 29 9.06 4.67 3.66
N SER A 30 9.98 3.83 4.10
CA SER A 30 10.69 2.88 3.23
C SER A 30 9.86 1.65 2.91
N GLY A 31 10.16 0.99 1.79
CA GLY A 31 9.56 -0.31 1.47
C GLY A 31 9.85 -1.38 2.53
N TYR A 32 11.01 -1.31 3.19
CA TYR A 32 11.35 -2.17 4.33
C TYR A 32 10.38 -2.00 5.50
N GLU A 33 10.09 -0.74 5.90
CA GLU A 33 9.15 -0.46 7.00
C GLU A 33 7.74 -0.94 6.66
N ILE A 34 7.27 -0.69 5.43
CA ILE A 34 5.96 -1.16 4.96
C ILE A 34 5.90 -2.70 4.97
N LYS A 35 6.94 -3.37 4.47
CA LYS A 35 7.05 -4.83 4.51
C LYS A 35 6.92 -5.36 5.93
N SER A 36 7.66 -4.78 6.88
CA SER A 36 7.61 -5.16 8.29
C SER A 36 6.21 -4.97 8.90
N LEU A 37 5.49 -3.90 8.53
CA LEU A 37 4.12 -3.67 8.98
C LEU A 37 3.17 -4.76 8.47
N ILE A 38 3.28 -5.14 7.19
CA ILE A 38 2.44 -6.18 6.59
C ILE A 38 2.75 -7.55 7.20
N GLU A 39 4.03 -7.88 7.40
CA GLU A 39 4.45 -9.14 8.01
C GLU A 39 3.88 -9.29 9.43
N LYS A 40 4.01 -8.25 10.27
CA LYS A 40 3.40 -8.22 11.60
C LYS A 40 1.88 -8.32 11.57
N TRP A 41 1.24 -7.71 10.58
CA TRP A 41 -0.21 -7.80 10.41
C TRP A 41 -0.64 -9.23 10.05
N LEU A 42 0.05 -9.89 9.11
CA LEU A 42 -0.20 -11.28 8.73
C LEU A 42 0.04 -12.24 9.90
N GLU A 43 1.11 -12.05 10.66
CA GLU A 43 1.42 -12.84 11.85
C GLU A 43 0.28 -12.78 12.88
N LYS A 44 -0.29 -11.59 13.12
CA LYS A 44 -1.47 -11.43 14.00
C LYS A 44 -2.72 -12.17 13.48
N GLN A 45 -2.81 -12.41 12.17
CA GLN A 45 -3.89 -13.20 11.55
C GLN A 45 -3.56 -14.72 11.56
N GLY A 46 -2.39 -15.11 12.05
CA GLY A 46 -1.92 -16.50 12.00
C GLY A 46 -1.54 -16.96 10.60
N GLU A 47 -1.22 -16.01 9.70
CA GLU A 47 -0.89 -16.26 8.31
C GLU A 47 0.62 -16.14 8.08
N GLU A 48 1.15 -17.00 7.22
CA GLU A 48 2.55 -16.94 6.80
C GLU A 48 2.76 -15.74 5.84
N ALA A 49 3.87 -15.02 6.04
CA ALA A 49 4.23 -13.86 5.23
C ALA A 49 5.35 -14.19 4.24
N ASN A 50 5.10 -13.96 2.95
CA ASN A 50 6.10 -13.98 1.89
C ASN A 50 5.86 -12.81 0.94
N ILE A 51 6.16 -11.61 1.45
CA ILE A 51 5.87 -10.33 0.79
C ILE A 51 7.06 -9.91 -0.08
N ASN A 52 6.78 -9.61 -1.34
CA ASN A 52 7.78 -9.10 -2.28
C ASN A 52 7.56 -7.60 -2.52
N ILE A 53 8.26 -6.78 -1.74
CA ILE A 53 8.35 -5.33 -1.90
C ILE A 53 9.82 -4.95 -2.07
N LEU A 54 10.12 -4.00 -2.94
CA LEU A 54 11.45 -3.41 -3.03
C LEU A 54 11.72 -2.58 -1.78
N GLU A 55 12.63 -3.05 -0.92
CA GLU A 55 12.94 -2.44 0.37
C GLU A 55 13.52 -1.03 0.24
N SER A 56 14.20 -0.74 -0.87
CA SER A 56 14.78 0.57 -1.18
C SER A 56 13.77 1.60 -1.68
N LEU A 57 12.55 1.21 -2.07
CA LEU A 57 11.53 2.15 -2.48
C LEU A 57 11.12 3.06 -1.34
N LYS A 58 10.91 4.33 -1.67
CA LYS A 58 10.41 5.35 -0.74
C LYS A 58 8.99 5.73 -1.13
N TYR A 59 8.11 5.70 -0.15
CA TYR A 59 6.71 6.11 -0.28
C TYR A 59 6.51 7.42 0.48
N PRO A 60 5.49 8.21 0.13
CA PRO A 60 5.15 9.40 0.91
C PRO A 60 4.93 9.05 2.37
N ALA A 61 5.32 9.95 3.28
CA ALA A 61 5.15 9.73 4.71
C ALA A 61 3.71 9.38 5.04
N CYS A 62 3.57 8.47 5.96
CA CYS A 62 2.30 8.12 6.57
C CYS A 62 2.56 7.80 8.03
N GLU A 63 1.79 8.42 8.92
CA GLU A 63 1.82 8.06 10.32
C GLU A 63 1.29 6.62 10.48
N SER A 64 1.90 5.84 11.37
CA SER A 64 1.57 4.42 11.56
C SER A 64 0.08 4.18 11.83
N ASP A 65 -0.56 5.08 12.57
CA ASP A 65 -1.97 4.99 12.94
C ASP A 65 -2.92 5.27 11.76
N ASN A 66 -2.39 5.89 10.69
CA ASN A 66 -3.11 6.18 9.47
C ASN A 66 -2.91 5.12 8.38
N ILE A 67 -2.12 4.07 8.67
CA ILE A 67 -1.91 2.95 7.74
C ILE A 67 -2.95 1.86 8.02
N ILE A 68 -3.79 1.60 7.04
CA ILE A 68 -4.79 0.53 7.07
C ILE A 68 -4.35 -0.60 6.16
N ILE A 69 -4.29 -1.82 6.69
CA ILE A 69 -3.93 -3.04 5.96
C ILE A 69 -5.15 -3.95 5.92
N ASN A 70 -5.52 -4.39 4.71
CA ASN A 70 -6.67 -5.26 4.49
C ASN A 70 -6.35 -6.38 3.50
N ASP A 71 -6.85 -7.58 3.77
CA ASP A 71 -6.90 -8.65 2.77
C ASP A 71 -8.10 -8.44 1.85
N ILE A 72 -7.84 -8.24 0.55
CA ILE A 72 -8.88 -8.07 -0.47
C ILE A 72 -9.20 -9.37 -1.21
N SER A 73 -8.44 -10.43 -0.96
CA SER A 73 -8.60 -11.73 -1.61
C SER A 73 -9.35 -12.76 -0.76
N GLY A 74 -9.51 -12.49 0.54
CA GLY A 74 -10.10 -13.42 1.53
C GLY A 74 -9.25 -14.67 1.82
N ASN A 75 -8.01 -14.71 1.32
CA ASN A 75 -7.08 -15.83 1.51
C ASN A 75 -5.63 -15.38 1.71
N SER A 76 -5.46 -14.15 2.14
CA SER A 76 -4.18 -13.48 2.44
C SER A 76 -3.20 -13.41 1.26
N LYS A 77 -3.66 -13.56 0.02
CA LYS A 77 -2.81 -13.48 -1.19
C LYS A 77 -2.64 -12.08 -1.74
N LEU A 78 -3.66 -11.25 -1.60
CA LEU A 78 -3.63 -9.86 -2.05
C LEU A 78 -3.93 -8.94 -0.87
N ILE A 79 -2.91 -8.22 -0.44
CA ILE A 79 -2.97 -7.32 0.70
C ILE A 79 -2.99 -5.89 0.18
N LYS A 80 -4.01 -5.14 0.54
CA LYS A 80 -4.14 -3.73 0.24
C LYS A 80 -3.65 -2.90 1.41
N ILE A 81 -2.78 -1.94 1.14
CA ILE A 81 -2.26 -0.98 2.09
C ILE A 81 -2.78 0.39 1.70
N ASN A 82 -3.37 1.11 2.64
CA ASN A 82 -3.85 2.48 2.47
C ASN A 82 -3.23 3.38 3.52
N CYS A 83 -2.78 4.55 3.11
CA CYS A 83 -2.56 5.68 4.00
C CYS A 83 -3.76 6.63 3.89
N ILE A 84 -4.38 6.98 5.02
CA ILE A 84 -5.56 7.88 5.06
C ILE A 84 -5.23 9.28 5.57
N GLY A 85 -3.94 9.65 5.67
CA GLY A 85 -3.48 10.95 6.15
C GLY A 85 -3.62 12.08 5.12
N ASN A 86 -2.88 13.18 5.34
CA ASN A 86 -2.91 14.37 4.49
C ASN A 86 -2.46 14.13 3.05
N ASN A 87 -1.62 13.13 2.81
CA ASN A 87 -1.19 12.66 1.49
C ASN A 87 -1.64 11.21 1.30
N PRO A 88 -2.90 10.96 0.94
CA PRO A 88 -3.42 9.62 0.83
C PRO A 88 -2.77 8.87 -0.34
N TRP A 89 -2.38 7.63 -0.09
CA TRP A 89 -1.91 6.70 -1.11
C TRP A 89 -2.38 5.29 -0.81
N GLN A 90 -2.41 4.46 -1.82
CA GLN A 90 -2.74 3.05 -1.70
C GLN A 90 -2.00 2.22 -2.73
N PHE A 91 -1.72 0.98 -2.38
CA PHE A 91 -1.25 -0.02 -3.32
C PHE A 91 -1.58 -1.43 -2.82
N ILE A 92 -1.37 -2.40 -3.71
CA ILE A 92 -1.65 -3.81 -3.42
C ILE A 92 -0.34 -4.58 -3.55
N VAL A 93 -0.06 -5.42 -2.57
CA VAL A 93 1.05 -6.37 -2.59
C VAL A 93 0.54 -7.79 -2.69
N ARG A 94 1.37 -8.65 -3.27
CA ARG A 94 1.09 -10.09 -3.34
C ARG A 94 1.87 -10.82 -2.26
N ASN A 95 1.15 -11.60 -1.46
CA ASN A 95 1.73 -12.57 -0.55
C ASN A 95 1.88 -13.92 -1.29
N LYS A 96 3.12 -14.36 -1.51
CA LYS A 96 3.46 -15.54 -2.32
C LYS A 96 3.53 -16.82 -1.46
N VAL A 97 2.68 -16.95 -0.46
CA VAL A 97 2.65 -18.18 0.33
C VAL A 97 2.09 -19.33 -0.51
N ASN A 98 2.88 -20.36 -0.67
CA ASN A 98 2.45 -21.63 -1.23
C ASN A 98 1.74 -22.43 -0.12
N LYS A 99 0.49 -22.08 0.21
CA LYS A 99 -0.31 -22.98 1.04
C LYS A 99 -0.37 -24.33 0.32
N PRO A 100 0.01 -25.45 0.95
CA PRO A 100 -0.21 -26.76 0.37
C PRO A 100 -1.70 -26.83 0.03
N LYS A 101 -2.02 -27.13 -1.23
CA LYS A 101 -3.41 -27.26 -1.67
C LYS A 101 -4.04 -28.28 -0.71
N SER A 102 -4.85 -27.80 0.22
CA SER A 102 -5.70 -28.66 1.03
C SER A 102 -6.49 -29.52 0.05
N LYS A 103 -6.25 -30.84 0.09
CA LYS A 103 -6.86 -31.82 -0.84
C LYS A 103 -8.37 -32.00 -0.63
N THR A 104 -9.03 -31.07 0.06
CA THR A 104 -10.46 -31.17 0.38
C THR A 104 -11.18 -29.86 0.07
N GLN A 105 -11.01 -29.37 -1.16
CA GLN A 105 -12.10 -28.64 -1.79
C GLN A 105 -12.64 -29.57 -2.88
N ASN A 106 -13.84 -30.11 -2.65
CA ASN A 106 -14.67 -30.64 -3.72
C ASN A 106 -14.60 -29.63 -4.84
N LYS A 107 -13.81 -29.96 -5.86
CA LYS A 107 -13.71 -29.18 -7.08
C LYS A 107 -15.07 -29.33 -7.75
N GLN A 108 -16.00 -28.45 -7.38
CA GLN A 108 -17.19 -28.25 -8.18
C GLN A 108 -16.65 -27.82 -9.54
N LEU A 109 -16.58 -28.78 -10.46
CA LEU A 109 -16.20 -28.54 -11.83
C LEU A 109 -17.22 -27.55 -12.38
N SER A 110 -16.86 -26.26 -12.36
CA SER A 110 -17.60 -25.27 -13.13
C SER A 110 -17.38 -25.64 -14.60
N SER A 111 -18.40 -26.20 -15.22
CA SER A 111 -18.40 -26.44 -16.67
C SER A 111 -18.40 -25.06 -17.34
N PHE A 112 -17.38 -24.82 -18.16
CA PHE A 112 -17.33 -23.65 -19.01
C PHE A 112 -17.84 -24.03 -20.41
N TYR A 113 -18.74 -23.22 -20.93
CA TYR A 113 -19.19 -23.35 -22.30
C TYR A 113 -18.34 -22.44 -23.18
N ALA A 114 -17.77 -22.99 -24.24
CA ALA A 114 -17.01 -22.27 -25.24
C ALA A 114 -17.59 -22.50 -26.61
N LEU A 115 -17.59 -21.46 -27.46
CA LEU A 115 -18.03 -21.59 -28.83
C LEU A 115 -17.09 -22.51 -29.60
N LYS A 116 -17.63 -23.53 -30.32
CA LYS A 116 -16.86 -24.42 -31.18
C LYS A 116 -16.30 -23.70 -32.40
N ASN A 117 -17.06 -22.76 -32.94
CA ASN A 117 -16.72 -22.02 -34.14
C ASN A 117 -16.95 -20.54 -33.97
N PHE A 118 -16.24 -19.74 -34.77
CA PHE A 118 -16.43 -18.29 -34.83
C PHE A 118 -17.88 -17.97 -35.24
N LYS A 119 -18.47 -16.98 -34.56
CA LYS A 119 -19.80 -16.44 -34.86
C LYS A 119 -19.70 -14.96 -35.14
N GLU A 120 -20.44 -14.50 -36.12
CA GLU A 120 -20.51 -13.07 -36.42
C GLU A 120 -21.26 -12.30 -35.34
N LYS A 121 -20.89 -11.03 -35.22
CA LYS A 121 -21.52 -10.11 -34.25
C LYS A 121 -23.04 -10.02 -34.50
N GLY A 122 -23.82 -10.28 -33.46
CA GLY A 122 -25.30 -10.28 -33.54
C GLY A 122 -25.95 -11.65 -33.84
N SER A 123 -25.15 -12.69 -34.07
CA SER A 123 -25.67 -14.03 -34.21
C SER A 123 -26.21 -14.58 -32.90
N ILE A 124 -27.34 -15.31 -32.98
CA ILE A 124 -27.89 -16.02 -31.82
C ILE A 124 -27.09 -17.30 -31.61
N ILE A 125 -26.55 -17.45 -30.40
CA ILE A 125 -25.82 -18.65 -29.98
C ILE A 125 -26.84 -19.72 -29.61
N LYS A 126 -26.73 -20.90 -30.21
CA LYS A 126 -27.57 -22.08 -29.93
C LYS A 126 -26.72 -23.12 -29.17
N GLU A 127 -27.39 -24.00 -28.43
CA GLU A 127 -26.73 -25.08 -27.67
C GLU A 127 -25.73 -25.92 -28.49
N LYS A 128 -26.07 -26.19 -29.77
CA LYS A 128 -25.19 -26.90 -30.71
C LYS A 128 -23.88 -26.16 -31.04
N ASP A 129 -23.78 -24.86 -30.72
CA ASP A 129 -22.63 -24.01 -31.00
C ASP A 129 -21.63 -24.04 -29.82
N LEU A 130 -22.02 -24.65 -28.70
CA LEU A 130 -21.23 -24.85 -27.47
C LEU A 130 -20.59 -26.28 -27.41
#